data_c42cbf6cfdc0ee78169e1dc476afee3d
#
_entry.id   c42cbf6cfdc0ee78169e1dc476afee3d
#
_cell.length_a   1.000
_cell.length_b   1.000
_cell.length_c   1.000
_cell.angle_alpha   90.00
_cell.angle_beta   90.00
_cell.angle_gamma   90.00
#
_symmetry.space_group_name_H-M   'P 1'
#
loop_
_entity.id
_entity.type
_entity.pdbx_description
1 polymer ?
#
loop_
_entity_poly.entity_id
_entity_poly.type
_entity_poly.pdbx_seq_one_letter_code
_entity_poly.pdbx_strand_id
1 'polypeptide(L)'
;MTSRSPLSASAFFYARSVNRGLASDYIDWATMMLEQGHDSNNLRMLAGLESDNTFEAQEHFKRAMCELNLSEPEPREAMRAYVCELTEHLTTGTLDPATGVRRLYDICVTAGYPRELMIWYQLDDALADVAAGSYPWCYPTLTVENRSQVIRGEAIRFLEAFGCKNVI
;
A
#
# COMPACT_ATOMS: atom_id res chain seq x y z
N MET A 1 -19.31 -13.43 5.22
CA MET A 1 -18.59 -12.75 4.11
C MET A 1 -17.92 -11.55 4.72
N THR A 2 -16.61 -11.60 4.92
CA THR A 2 -15.83 -10.44 5.41
C THR A 2 -15.78 -9.44 4.25
N SER A 3 -16.49 -8.33 4.41
CA SER A 3 -16.42 -7.20 3.48
C SER A 3 -14.97 -6.70 3.50
N ARG A 4 -14.25 -6.90 2.40
CA ARG A 4 -12.93 -6.31 2.20
C ARG A 4 -13.12 -4.81 2.02
N SER A 5 -12.39 -4.00 2.76
CA SER A 5 -12.36 -2.56 2.50
C SER A 5 -11.69 -2.29 1.14
N PRO A 6 -12.24 -1.36 0.32
CA PRO A 6 -11.64 -0.99 -0.95
C PRO A 6 -10.20 -0.50 -0.76
N LEU A 7 -9.35 -0.75 -1.76
CA LEU A 7 -7.97 -0.26 -1.76
C LEU A 7 -7.95 1.26 -2.02
N SER A 8 -7.00 1.95 -1.41
CA SER A 8 -6.65 3.30 -1.84
C SER A 8 -6.07 3.28 -3.27
N ALA A 9 -6.02 4.43 -3.93
CA ALA A 9 -5.45 4.52 -5.26
C ALA A 9 -3.98 4.05 -5.30
N SER A 10 -3.16 4.42 -4.32
CA SER A 10 -1.76 4.00 -4.23
C SER A 10 -1.63 2.50 -4.01
N ALA A 11 -2.43 1.91 -3.12
CA ALA A 11 -2.48 0.47 -2.88
C ALA A 11 -2.91 -0.30 -4.14
N PHE A 12 -3.90 0.22 -4.88
CA PHE A 12 -4.37 -0.37 -6.14
C PHE A 12 -3.26 -0.38 -7.20
N PHE A 13 -2.63 0.76 -7.48
CA PHE A 13 -1.57 0.83 -8.48
C PHE A 13 -0.34 0.00 -8.09
N TYR A 14 -0.01 -0.05 -6.80
CA TYR A 14 1.06 -0.94 -6.33
C TYR A 14 0.69 -2.42 -6.55
N ALA A 15 -0.49 -2.87 -6.13
CA ALA A 15 -0.94 -4.25 -6.32
C ALA A 15 -0.92 -4.64 -7.81
N ARG A 16 -1.37 -3.73 -8.68
CA ARG A 16 -1.32 -3.91 -10.13
C ARG A 16 0.11 -4.02 -10.66
N SER A 17 1.03 -3.18 -10.20
CA SER A 17 2.44 -3.16 -10.65
C SER A 17 3.19 -4.46 -10.32
N VAL A 18 2.74 -5.20 -9.30
CA VAL A 18 3.30 -6.50 -8.89
C VAL A 18 2.41 -7.70 -9.29
N ASN A 19 1.49 -7.50 -10.23
CA ASN A 19 0.55 -8.52 -10.74
C ASN A 19 -0.31 -9.19 -9.66
N ARG A 20 -0.71 -8.44 -8.62
CA ARG A 20 -1.58 -8.90 -7.52
C ARG A 20 -2.98 -8.26 -7.54
N GLY A 21 -3.29 -7.44 -8.54
CA GLY A 21 -4.61 -6.81 -8.70
C GLY A 21 -5.70 -7.84 -9.02
N LEU A 22 -6.79 -7.83 -8.25
CA LEU A 22 -7.97 -8.65 -8.45
C LEU A 22 -9.04 -7.88 -9.25
N ALA A 23 -9.98 -8.58 -9.87
CA ALA A 23 -11.11 -7.93 -10.57
C ALA A 23 -11.84 -6.93 -9.68
N SER A 24 -12.08 -7.29 -8.41
CA SER A 24 -12.69 -6.40 -7.41
C SER A 24 -11.92 -5.10 -7.18
N ASP A 25 -10.57 -5.12 -7.27
CA ASP A 25 -9.76 -3.92 -7.06
C ASP A 25 -9.95 -2.89 -8.19
N TYR A 26 -10.13 -3.37 -9.43
CA TYR A 26 -10.44 -2.51 -10.58
C TYR A 26 -11.85 -1.92 -10.47
N ILE A 27 -12.83 -2.71 -10.00
CA ILE A 27 -14.21 -2.27 -9.79
C ILE A 27 -14.24 -1.19 -8.70
N ASP A 28 -13.57 -1.42 -7.57
CA ASP A 28 -13.45 -0.47 -6.47
C ASP A 28 -12.80 0.84 -6.92
N TRP A 29 -11.70 0.75 -7.71
CA TRP A 29 -11.06 1.91 -8.29
C TRP A 29 -12.00 2.70 -9.21
N ALA A 30 -12.74 2.03 -10.08
CA ALA A 30 -13.68 2.69 -10.99
C ALA A 30 -14.82 3.38 -10.22
N THR A 31 -15.33 2.74 -9.18
CA THR A 31 -16.37 3.31 -8.31
C THR A 31 -15.85 4.57 -7.63
N MET A 32 -14.65 4.53 -7.05
CA MET A 32 -14.01 5.68 -6.43
C MET A 32 -13.82 6.84 -7.43
N MET A 33 -13.39 6.57 -8.67
CA MET A 33 -13.21 7.59 -9.69
C MET A 33 -14.52 8.25 -10.10
N LEU A 34 -15.61 7.46 -10.21
CA LEU A 34 -16.97 8.02 -10.45
C LEU A 34 -17.43 8.92 -9.29
N GLU A 35 -17.19 8.51 -8.04
CA GLU A 35 -17.52 9.30 -6.85
C GLU A 35 -16.75 10.63 -6.81
N GLN A 36 -15.53 10.67 -7.35
CA GLN A 36 -14.70 11.86 -7.50
C GLN A 36 -15.14 12.75 -8.69
N GLY A 37 -16.15 12.35 -9.45
CA GLY A 37 -16.70 13.11 -10.56
C GLY A 37 -16.03 12.85 -11.91
N HIS A 38 -15.12 11.89 -12.02
CA HIS A 38 -14.63 11.41 -13.30
C HIS A 38 -15.72 10.58 -13.98
N ASP A 39 -15.86 10.72 -15.27
CA ASP A 39 -16.90 9.99 -16.03
C ASP A 39 -16.41 9.57 -17.42
N SER A 40 -16.54 8.30 -17.74
CA SER A 40 -16.33 7.76 -19.08
C SER A 40 -17.13 6.47 -19.28
N ASN A 41 -17.31 6.06 -20.54
CA ASN A 41 -18.11 4.88 -20.84
C ASN A 41 -17.49 3.62 -20.23
N ASN A 42 -16.19 3.39 -20.44
CA ASN A 42 -15.52 2.20 -19.90
C ASN A 42 -15.35 2.26 -18.39
N LEU A 43 -15.29 3.46 -17.76
CA LEU A 43 -15.28 3.61 -16.32
C LEU A 43 -16.60 3.12 -15.70
N ARG A 44 -17.75 3.52 -16.28
CA ARG A 44 -19.06 3.04 -15.85
C ARG A 44 -19.25 1.53 -16.06
N MET A 45 -18.76 1.00 -17.19
CA MET A 45 -18.80 -0.44 -17.46
C MET A 45 -17.98 -1.21 -16.43
N LEU A 46 -16.79 -0.73 -16.10
CA LEU A 46 -15.91 -1.33 -15.11
C LEU A 46 -16.53 -1.31 -13.70
N ALA A 47 -17.10 -0.18 -13.29
CA ALA A 47 -17.76 -0.06 -11.98
C ALA A 47 -19.00 -0.97 -11.85
N GLY A 48 -19.68 -1.24 -12.94
CA GLY A 48 -20.86 -2.14 -13.00
C GLY A 48 -20.53 -3.61 -13.31
N LEU A 49 -19.26 -3.99 -13.37
CA LEU A 49 -18.87 -5.36 -13.69
C LEU A 49 -19.19 -6.31 -12.53
N GLU A 50 -19.93 -7.37 -12.78
CA GLU A 50 -20.28 -8.43 -11.81
C GLU A 50 -19.35 -9.65 -11.91
N SER A 51 -18.29 -9.55 -12.69
CA SER A 51 -17.42 -10.67 -13.05
C SER A 51 -16.17 -10.73 -12.15
N ASP A 52 -15.77 -11.95 -11.79
CA ASP A 52 -14.45 -12.22 -11.20
C ASP A 52 -13.34 -12.31 -12.26
N ASN A 53 -13.66 -12.01 -13.52
CA ASN A 53 -12.72 -12.06 -14.62
C ASN A 53 -11.77 -10.85 -14.62
N THR A 54 -10.60 -11.06 -14.05
CA THR A 54 -9.56 -10.02 -13.97
C THR A 54 -9.12 -9.51 -15.34
N PHE A 55 -9.14 -10.36 -16.38
CA PHE A 55 -8.77 -9.95 -17.75
C PHE A 55 -9.77 -8.92 -18.31
N GLU A 56 -11.06 -9.18 -18.15
CA GLU A 56 -12.12 -8.27 -18.59
C GLU A 56 -12.05 -6.93 -17.84
N ALA A 57 -11.86 -6.98 -16.52
CA ALA A 57 -11.68 -5.79 -15.70
C ALA A 57 -10.46 -4.96 -16.16
N GLN A 58 -9.34 -5.61 -16.49
CA GLN A 58 -8.14 -4.94 -17.01
C GLN A 58 -8.37 -4.28 -18.35
N GLU A 59 -9.14 -4.89 -19.25
CA GLU A 59 -9.43 -4.29 -20.57
C GLU A 59 -10.30 -3.04 -20.42
N HIS A 60 -11.35 -3.07 -19.59
CA HIS A 60 -12.15 -1.89 -19.29
C HIS A 60 -11.33 -0.80 -18.60
N PHE A 61 -10.46 -1.18 -17.66
CA PHE A 61 -9.55 -0.25 -16.98
C PHE A 61 -8.65 0.50 -17.99
N LYS A 62 -7.96 -0.24 -18.87
CA LYS A 62 -7.08 0.40 -19.88
C LYS A 62 -7.83 1.38 -20.75
N ARG A 63 -9.05 1.02 -21.20
CA ARG A 63 -9.89 1.91 -22.01
C ARG A 63 -10.35 3.13 -21.22
N ALA A 64 -10.77 2.94 -19.95
CA ALA A 64 -11.15 4.04 -19.07
C ALA A 64 -9.98 5.03 -18.86
N MET A 65 -8.77 4.53 -18.61
CA MET A 65 -7.56 5.37 -18.49
C MET A 65 -7.34 6.20 -19.75
N CYS A 66 -7.48 5.61 -20.95
CA CYS A 66 -7.37 6.32 -22.21
C CYS A 66 -8.48 7.38 -22.39
N GLU A 67 -9.73 7.03 -22.09
CA GLU A 67 -10.89 7.95 -22.20
C GLU A 67 -10.77 9.15 -21.26
N LEU A 68 -10.20 8.93 -20.07
CA LEU A 68 -9.96 9.97 -19.07
C LEU A 68 -8.64 10.72 -19.27
N ASN A 69 -7.86 10.35 -20.29
CA ASN A 69 -6.52 10.90 -20.55
C ASN A 69 -5.59 10.80 -19.32
N LEU A 70 -5.68 9.68 -18.60
CA LEU A 70 -4.84 9.36 -17.45
C LEU A 70 -3.71 8.42 -17.87
N SER A 71 -2.58 8.53 -17.18
CA SER A 71 -1.44 7.59 -17.30
C SER A 71 -1.27 6.80 -16.01
N GLU A 72 -0.92 5.52 -16.15
CA GLU A 72 -0.54 4.72 -14.99
C GLU A 72 0.81 5.21 -14.44
N PRO A 73 0.97 5.26 -13.11
CA PRO A 73 2.28 5.54 -12.52
C PRO A 73 3.27 4.41 -12.85
N GLU A 74 4.54 4.75 -13.00
CA GLU A 74 5.58 3.74 -13.11
C GLU A 74 5.62 2.84 -11.85
N PRO A 75 6.02 1.56 -11.96
CA PRO A 75 6.00 0.62 -10.83
C PRO A 75 6.71 1.14 -9.58
N ARG A 76 7.82 1.86 -9.77
CA ARG A 76 8.57 2.47 -8.67
C ARG A 76 7.81 3.62 -8.00
N GLU A 77 7.10 4.40 -8.79
CA GLU A 77 6.27 5.50 -8.28
C GLU A 77 5.06 4.98 -7.50
N ALA A 78 4.38 3.96 -8.05
CA ALA A 78 3.28 3.28 -7.37
C ALA A 78 3.73 2.69 -6.01
N MET A 79 4.88 2.01 -5.99
CA MET A 79 5.47 1.50 -4.75
C MET A 79 5.76 2.63 -3.75
N ARG A 80 6.41 3.71 -4.19
CA ARG A 80 6.74 4.84 -3.32
C ARG A 80 5.50 5.50 -2.73
N ALA A 81 4.47 5.73 -3.54
CA ALA A 81 3.20 6.30 -3.10
C ALA A 81 2.56 5.44 -2.01
N TYR A 82 2.51 4.12 -2.20
CA TYR A 82 1.93 3.20 -1.23
C TYR A 82 2.76 3.08 0.06
N VAL A 83 4.10 3.07 -0.04
CA VAL A 83 5.00 3.11 1.12
C VAL A 83 4.76 4.37 1.94
N CYS A 84 4.67 5.55 1.29
CA CYS A 84 4.38 6.81 1.98
C CYS A 84 3.03 6.76 2.70
N GLU A 85 1.96 6.31 2.03
CA GLU A 85 0.63 6.18 2.63
C GLU A 85 0.62 5.27 3.87
N LEU A 86 1.20 4.06 3.77
CA LEU A 86 1.29 3.16 4.92
C LEU A 86 2.05 3.80 6.09
N THR A 87 3.15 4.50 5.78
CA THR A 87 3.96 5.16 6.79
C THR A 87 3.22 6.32 7.45
N GLU A 88 2.46 7.11 6.70
CA GLU A 88 1.58 8.16 7.24
C GLU A 88 0.51 7.59 8.17
N HIS A 89 -0.12 6.48 7.79
CA HIS A 89 -1.07 5.78 8.65
C HIS A 89 -0.44 5.27 9.96
N LEU A 90 0.83 4.89 9.95
CA LEU A 90 1.57 4.55 11.17
C LEU A 90 1.82 5.77 12.07
N THR A 91 2.10 6.94 11.48
CA THR A 91 2.30 8.17 12.26
C THR A 91 1.03 8.70 12.89
N THR A 92 -0.09 8.59 12.18
CA THR A 92 -1.42 9.04 12.65
C THR A 92 -2.11 8.03 13.57
N GLY A 93 -1.64 6.77 13.58
CA GLY A 93 -2.24 5.70 14.36
C GLY A 93 -3.54 5.14 13.78
N THR A 94 -3.83 5.43 12.50
CA THR A 94 -5.00 4.90 11.77
C THR A 94 -4.80 3.47 11.27
N LEU A 95 -3.55 2.98 11.30
CA LEU A 95 -3.19 1.60 10.99
C LEU A 95 -2.55 0.94 12.21
N ASP A 96 -2.95 -0.31 12.49
CA ASP A 96 -2.28 -1.10 13.54
C ASP A 96 -0.78 -1.18 13.27
N PRO A 97 0.06 -0.85 14.26
CA PRO A 97 1.50 -0.74 14.08
C PRO A 97 2.17 -2.00 13.53
N ALA A 98 1.84 -3.19 14.06
CA ALA A 98 2.44 -4.45 13.62
C ALA A 98 1.99 -4.80 12.19
N THR A 99 0.71 -4.58 11.87
CA THR A 99 0.16 -4.77 10.53
C THR A 99 0.83 -3.83 9.50
N GLY A 100 1.07 -2.58 9.87
CA GLY A 100 1.72 -1.61 8.99
C GLY A 100 3.17 -1.98 8.70
N VAL A 101 3.94 -2.33 9.73
CA VAL A 101 5.33 -2.79 9.57
C VAL A 101 5.39 -4.04 8.70
N ARG A 102 4.50 -5.01 8.92
CA ARG A 102 4.44 -6.23 8.12
C ARG A 102 4.17 -5.95 6.64
N ARG A 103 3.24 -5.04 6.32
CA ARG A 103 2.99 -4.63 4.93
C ARG A 103 4.21 -3.97 4.29
N LEU A 104 4.88 -3.09 5.02
CA LEU A 104 6.12 -2.43 4.55
C LEU A 104 7.27 -3.42 4.36
N TYR A 105 7.40 -4.42 5.26
CA TYR A 105 8.31 -5.57 5.09
C TYR A 105 8.02 -6.32 3.78
N ASP A 106 6.75 -6.67 3.52
CA ASP A 106 6.37 -7.41 2.31
C ASP A 106 6.69 -6.61 1.03
N ILE A 107 6.55 -5.29 1.07
CA ILE A 107 6.98 -4.41 -0.03
C ILE A 107 8.49 -4.45 -0.19
N CYS A 108 9.26 -4.36 0.90
CA CYS A 108 10.71 -4.42 0.88
C CYS A 108 11.21 -5.72 0.23
N VAL A 109 10.65 -6.87 0.63
CA VAL A 109 10.98 -8.19 0.07
C VAL A 109 10.60 -8.26 -1.42
N THR A 110 9.38 -7.84 -1.78
CA THR A 110 8.89 -7.86 -3.16
C THR A 110 9.73 -6.97 -4.09
N ALA A 111 10.24 -5.86 -3.58
CA ALA A 111 11.09 -4.92 -4.32
C ALA A 111 12.58 -5.36 -4.38
N GLY A 112 12.95 -6.50 -3.81
CA GLY A 112 14.32 -7.01 -3.82
C GLY A 112 15.26 -6.33 -2.82
N TYR A 113 14.75 -6.00 -1.64
CA TYR A 113 15.50 -5.42 -0.51
C TYR A 113 16.19 -4.09 -0.82
N PRO A 114 15.49 -3.07 -1.35
CA PRO A 114 16.09 -1.77 -1.61
C PRO A 114 16.54 -1.14 -0.28
N ARG A 115 17.75 -0.55 -0.30
CA ARG A 115 18.41 -0.01 0.90
C ARG A 115 17.51 0.94 1.69
N GLU A 116 16.74 1.76 1.00
CA GLU A 116 15.84 2.73 1.59
C GLU A 116 14.66 2.12 2.38
N LEU A 117 14.30 0.84 2.11
CA LEU A 117 13.23 0.13 2.81
C LEU A 117 13.73 -0.86 3.87
N MET A 118 15.04 -1.06 4.00
CA MET A 118 15.61 -2.05 4.93
C MET A 118 15.25 -1.82 6.39
N ILE A 119 14.90 -0.60 6.76
CA ILE A 119 14.43 -0.29 8.12
C ILE A 119 13.17 -1.08 8.49
N TRP A 120 12.25 -1.26 7.53
CA TRP A 120 11.02 -2.00 7.75
C TRP A 120 11.26 -3.51 7.86
N TYR A 121 12.23 -4.03 7.10
CA TYR A 121 12.70 -5.40 7.23
C TYR A 121 13.26 -5.65 8.63
N GLN A 122 14.19 -4.81 9.08
CA GLN A 122 14.84 -4.94 10.39
C GLN A 122 13.84 -4.77 11.55
N LEU A 123 12.85 -3.91 11.39
CA LEU A 123 11.84 -3.67 12.41
C LEU A 123 10.84 -4.83 12.52
N ASP A 124 10.46 -5.46 11.40
CA ASP A 124 9.61 -6.67 11.40
C ASP A 124 10.32 -7.85 12.09
N ASP A 125 11.60 -8.07 11.76
CA ASP A 125 12.42 -9.10 12.42
C ASP A 125 12.52 -8.85 13.93
N ALA A 126 12.80 -7.60 14.35
CA ALA A 126 12.89 -7.25 15.76
C ALA A 126 11.55 -7.42 16.52
N LEU A 127 10.42 -7.13 15.86
CA LEU A 127 9.10 -7.36 16.43
C LEU A 127 8.82 -8.86 16.60
N ALA A 128 9.26 -9.69 15.66
CA ALA A 128 9.15 -11.14 15.75
C ALA A 128 10.01 -11.69 16.91
N ASP A 129 11.25 -11.20 17.06
CA ASP A 129 12.13 -11.56 18.18
C ASP A 129 11.48 -11.25 19.53
N VAL A 130 10.96 -10.02 19.70
CA VAL A 130 10.29 -9.60 20.93
C VAL A 130 9.06 -10.46 21.22
N ALA A 131 8.26 -10.78 20.20
CA ALA A 131 7.09 -11.63 20.32
C ALA A 131 7.45 -13.08 20.73
N ALA A 132 8.60 -13.56 20.30
CA ALA A 132 9.15 -14.88 20.67
C ALA A 132 9.89 -14.88 22.02
N GLY A 133 10.02 -13.74 22.69
CA GLY A 133 10.82 -13.60 23.92
C GLY A 133 12.33 -13.64 23.67
N SER A 134 12.77 -13.41 22.43
CA SER A 134 14.17 -13.35 22.00
C SER A 134 14.70 -11.92 22.06
N TYR A 135 16.03 -11.77 22.02
CA TYR A 135 16.66 -10.46 22.04
C TYR A 135 16.68 -9.82 20.64
N PRO A 136 16.07 -8.63 20.46
CA PRO A 136 15.99 -7.98 19.15
C PRO A 136 17.28 -7.24 18.80
N TRP A 137 18.24 -7.89 18.17
CA TRP A 137 19.58 -7.36 17.89
C TRP A 137 19.60 -6.04 17.15
N CYS A 138 18.70 -5.84 16.19
CA CYS A 138 18.63 -4.59 15.41
C CYS A 138 17.99 -3.43 16.20
N TYR A 139 17.20 -3.73 17.24
CA TYR A 139 16.50 -2.77 18.08
C TYR A 139 16.59 -3.17 19.56
N PRO A 140 17.79 -3.04 20.20
CA PRO A 140 18.03 -3.56 21.56
C PRO A 140 17.11 -3.02 22.65
N THR A 141 16.49 -1.86 22.43
CA THR A 141 15.58 -1.20 23.37
C THR A 141 14.10 -1.51 23.09
N LEU A 142 13.80 -2.30 22.04
CA LEU A 142 12.44 -2.66 21.66
C LEU A 142 11.87 -3.67 22.68
N THR A 143 10.67 -3.39 23.16
CA THR A 143 9.90 -4.28 24.04
C THR A 143 8.45 -4.36 23.58
N VAL A 144 7.68 -5.31 24.14
CA VAL A 144 6.24 -5.42 23.84
C VAL A 144 5.50 -4.12 24.20
N GLU A 145 5.90 -3.46 25.30
CA GLU A 145 5.24 -2.28 25.83
C GLU A 145 5.52 -1.03 25.01
N ASN A 146 6.76 -0.86 24.49
CA ASN A 146 7.16 0.35 23.78
C ASN A 146 7.06 0.25 22.26
N ARG A 147 6.71 -0.92 21.70
CA ARG A 147 6.73 -1.19 20.24
C ARG A 147 5.99 -0.13 19.41
N SER A 148 4.80 0.27 19.85
CA SER A 148 3.99 1.26 19.11
C SER A 148 4.67 2.63 19.06
N GLN A 149 5.34 3.03 20.14
CA GLN A 149 6.09 4.28 20.19
C GLN A 149 7.33 4.23 19.29
N VAL A 150 8.07 3.10 19.32
CA VAL A 150 9.25 2.89 18.47
C VAL A 150 8.85 2.91 16.99
N ILE A 151 7.82 2.15 16.61
CA ILE A 151 7.32 2.11 15.22
C ILE A 151 6.93 3.50 14.75
N ARG A 152 6.16 4.26 15.55
CA ARG A 152 5.76 5.62 15.21
C ARG A 152 6.96 6.55 15.04
N GLY A 153 7.96 6.45 15.91
CA GLY A 153 9.19 7.24 15.82
C GLY A 153 9.98 6.94 14.54
N GLU A 154 10.09 5.65 14.16
CA GLU A 154 10.73 5.25 12.91
C GLU A 154 9.92 5.74 11.69
N ALA A 155 8.60 5.66 11.73
CA ALA A 155 7.74 6.14 10.67
C ALA A 155 7.92 7.64 10.41
N ILE A 156 8.00 8.46 11.46
CA ILE A 156 8.25 9.91 11.33
C ILE A 156 9.61 10.16 10.67
N ARG A 157 10.68 9.53 11.17
CA ARG A 157 12.04 9.67 10.60
C ARG A 157 12.10 9.21 9.15
N PHE A 158 11.40 8.11 8.84
CA PHE A 158 11.34 7.58 7.48
C PHE A 158 10.68 8.57 6.52
N LEU A 159 9.51 9.15 6.86
CA LEU A 159 8.82 10.13 6.01
C LEU A 159 9.71 11.33 5.68
N GLU A 160 10.45 11.84 6.66
CA GLU A 160 11.39 12.94 6.48
C GLU A 160 12.52 12.57 5.52
N ALA A 161 13.14 11.40 5.71
CA ALA A 161 14.30 10.95 4.94
C ALA A 161 13.90 10.47 3.52
N PHE A 162 12.75 9.81 3.37
CA PHE A 162 12.27 9.23 2.12
C PHE A 162 11.70 10.30 1.16
N GLY A 163 11.41 11.49 1.68
CA GLY A 163 10.87 12.59 0.90
C GLY A 163 9.45 12.34 0.41
N CYS A 164 8.63 11.73 1.25
CA CYS A 164 7.20 11.64 1.03
C CYS A 164 6.61 13.06 1.05
N LYS A 165 6.53 13.68 -0.11
CA LYS A 165 5.73 14.90 -0.28
C LYS A 165 4.30 14.45 -0.46
N ASN A 166 3.35 15.12 0.22
CA ASN A 166 1.92 14.89 0.04
C ASN A 166 1.62 14.78 -1.45
N VAL A 167 1.38 13.56 -1.91
CA VAL A 167 0.79 13.31 -3.22
C VAL A 167 -0.71 13.47 -2.97
N ILE A 168 -1.15 14.74 -3.09
CA ILE A 168 -2.58 15.06 -3.13
C ILE A 168 -3.11 14.68 -4.49
#